data_a67c6c5b7c2139f3ee881689c792691c
#
_entry.id   a67c6c5b7c2139f3ee881689c792691c
#
_cell.length_a   1.000
_cell.length_b   1.000
_cell.length_c   1.000
_cell.angle_alpha   90.00
_cell.angle_beta   90.00
_cell.angle_gamma   90.00
#
_symmetry.space_group_name_H-M   'P 1'
#
loop_
_entity.id
_entity.type
_entity.pdbx_description
1 polymer ?
#
loop_
_entity_poly.entity_id
_entity_poly.type
_entity_poly.pdbx_seq_one_letter_code
_entity_poly.pdbx_strand_id
1 'polypeptide(L)'
;ETRYSLPLTVAQLSRQVFVTPQYLSRLFQRFLGCSVYEYLMTCRINRAKELLLTAPRMEVQEIAAQTGFSDPSHFIAMFRKNTGRTPLEFRKIK
;
A
#
# COMPACT_ATOMS: atom_id res chain seq x y z
N GLU A 1 6.24 8.18 -7.12
CA GLU A 1 6.51 6.80 -7.49
C GLU A 1 5.29 6.11 -8.05
N THR A 2 5.41 5.56 -9.22
CA THR A 2 4.30 4.84 -9.83
C THR A 2 4.36 3.34 -9.57
N ARG A 3 5.48 2.84 -9.06
CA ARG A 3 5.68 1.40 -8.92
C ARG A 3 4.80 0.77 -7.84
N TYR A 4 4.48 1.49 -6.79
CA TYR A 4 3.66 0.90 -5.74
C TYR A 4 2.18 0.81 -6.10
N SER A 5 1.78 1.35 -7.23
CA SER A 5 0.42 1.13 -7.74
C SER A 5 0.29 -0.22 -8.47
N LEU A 6 1.41 -0.91 -8.69
CA LEU A 6 1.43 -2.23 -9.30
C LEU A 6 1.60 -3.28 -8.21
N PRO A 7 0.97 -4.46 -8.36
CA PRO A 7 1.20 -5.54 -7.41
C PRO A 7 2.66 -5.98 -7.44
N LEU A 8 3.33 -5.90 -6.28
CA LEU A 8 4.71 -6.34 -6.15
C LEU A 8 4.79 -7.39 -5.05
N THR A 9 5.58 -8.44 -5.31
CA THR A 9 5.90 -9.44 -4.29
C THR A 9 7.32 -9.23 -3.81
N VAL A 10 7.66 -9.85 -2.69
CA VAL A 10 9.03 -9.81 -2.18
C VAL A 10 9.99 -10.40 -3.22
N ALA A 11 9.57 -11.48 -3.90
CA ALA A 11 10.41 -12.10 -4.92
C ALA A 11 10.68 -11.16 -6.09
N GLN A 12 9.66 -10.43 -6.55
CA GLN A 12 9.82 -9.49 -7.64
C GLN A 12 10.73 -8.33 -7.26
N LEU A 13 10.55 -7.81 -6.04
CA LEU A 13 11.39 -6.72 -5.56
C LEU A 13 12.85 -7.18 -5.42
N SER A 14 13.06 -8.41 -4.92
CA SER A 14 14.40 -8.96 -4.77
C SER A 14 15.11 -9.07 -6.11
N ARG A 15 14.40 -9.48 -7.15
CA ARG A 15 15.00 -9.58 -8.48
C ARG A 15 15.43 -8.22 -9.02
N GLN A 16 14.68 -7.18 -8.71
CA GLN A 16 15.02 -5.85 -9.17
C GLN A 16 16.32 -5.33 -8.53
N VAL A 17 16.61 -5.75 -7.31
CA VAL A 17 17.82 -5.31 -6.60
C VAL A 17 18.89 -6.40 -6.54
N PHE A 18 18.65 -7.53 -7.19
CA PHE A 18 19.62 -8.63 -7.32
C PHE A 18 20.05 -9.22 -5.98
N VAL A 19 19.12 -9.36 -5.03
CA VAL A 19 19.35 -10.02 -3.75
C VAL A 19 18.28 -11.09 -3.54
N THR A 20 18.53 -12.01 -2.60
CA THR A 20 17.53 -13.01 -2.27
C THR A 20 16.39 -12.38 -1.49
N PRO A 21 15.17 -12.95 -1.59
CA PRO A 21 14.05 -12.45 -0.79
C PRO A 21 14.34 -12.47 0.71
N GLN A 22 15.01 -13.50 1.19
CA GLN A 22 15.34 -13.62 2.60
C GLN A 22 16.28 -12.51 3.06
N TYR A 23 17.28 -12.20 2.26
CA TYR A 23 18.22 -11.14 2.57
C TYR A 23 17.53 -9.79 2.60
N LEU A 24 16.71 -9.51 1.60
CA LEU A 24 15.95 -8.27 1.52
C LEU A 24 15.03 -8.12 2.73
N SER A 25 14.31 -9.18 3.11
CA SER A 25 13.42 -9.15 4.26
C SER A 25 14.19 -8.84 5.53
N ARG A 26 15.38 -9.41 5.71
CA ARG A 26 16.20 -9.14 6.89
C ARG A 26 16.66 -7.71 6.94
N LEU A 27 17.03 -7.14 5.79
CA LEU A 27 17.43 -5.73 5.73
C LEU A 27 16.29 -4.81 6.13
N PHE A 28 15.09 -5.08 5.63
CA PHE A 28 13.93 -4.26 5.99
C PHE A 28 13.63 -4.33 7.47
N GLN A 29 13.66 -5.54 8.06
CA GLN A 29 13.42 -5.68 9.49
C GLN A 29 14.50 -4.96 10.30
N ARG A 30 15.74 -5.06 9.87
CA ARG A 30 16.86 -4.49 10.62
C ARG A 30 16.88 -2.97 10.58
N PHE A 31 16.64 -2.37 9.43
CA PHE A 31 16.81 -0.93 9.24
C PHE A 31 15.50 -0.14 9.34
N LEU A 32 14.36 -0.75 9.02
CA LEU A 32 13.08 -0.08 9.03
C LEU A 32 12.14 -0.58 10.10
N GLY A 33 12.46 -1.73 10.72
CA GLY A 33 11.63 -2.30 11.76
C GLY A 33 10.33 -2.90 11.25
N CYS A 34 10.22 -3.13 9.94
CA CYS A 34 9.02 -3.72 9.34
C CYS A 34 9.41 -4.61 8.17
N SER A 35 8.49 -5.49 7.77
CA SER A 35 8.72 -6.34 6.62
C SER A 35 8.58 -5.55 5.32
N VAL A 36 9.09 -6.11 4.23
CA VAL A 36 8.92 -5.52 2.90
C VAL A 36 7.43 -5.37 2.59
N TYR A 37 6.65 -6.41 2.91
CA TYR A 37 5.21 -6.38 2.68
C TYR A 37 4.54 -5.23 3.43
N GLU A 38 4.85 -5.07 4.71
CA GLU A 38 4.29 -3.99 5.52
C GLU A 38 4.67 -2.62 4.97
N TYR A 39 5.91 -2.47 4.53
CA TYR A 39 6.37 -1.22 3.95
C TYR A 39 5.59 -0.90 2.67
N LEU A 40 5.43 -1.88 1.78
CA LEU A 40 4.68 -1.68 0.54
C LEU A 40 3.22 -1.35 0.82
N MET A 41 2.61 -2.02 1.81
CA MET A 41 1.22 -1.72 2.18
C MET A 41 1.10 -0.29 2.70
N THR A 42 2.05 0.15 3.52
CA THR A 42 2.05 1.51 4.03
C THR A 42 2.13 2.53 2.89
N CYS A 43 3.00 2.29 1.91
CA CYS A 43 3.12 3.17 0.75
C CYS A 43 1.82 3.25 -0.03
N ARG A 44 1.17 2.10 -0.25
CA ARG A 44 -0.10 2.04 -0.97
C ARG A 44 -1.19 2.79 -0.22
N ILE A 45 -1.26 2.61 1.09
CA ILE A 45 -2.27 3.30 1.90
C ILE A 45 -2.02 4.80 1.91
N ASN A 46 -0.76 5.24 1.99
CA ASN A 46 -0.44 6.67 1.94
C ASN A 46 -0.87 7.29 0.61
N ARG A 47 -0.66 6.58 -0.49
CA ARG A 47 -1.10 7.06 -1.80
C ARG A 47 -2.63 7.12 -1.86
N ALA A 48 -3.31 6.13 -1.27
CA ALA A 48 -4.76 6.12 -1.21
C ALA A 48 -5.30 7.30 -0.43
N LYS A 49 -4.64 7.67 0.68
CA LYS A 49 -5.04 8.85 1.44
C LYS A 49 -5.00 10.10 0.58
N GLU A 50 -3.94 10.27 -0.22
CA GLU A 50 -3.84 11.40 -1.12
C GLU A 50 -4.99 11.42 -2.12
N LEU A 51 -5.27 10.28 -2.75
CA LEU A 51 -6.34 10.20 -3.73
C LEU A 51 -7.71 10.46 -3.12
N LEU A 52 -7.95 9.98 -1.91
CA LEU A 52 -9.21 10.22 -1.23
C LEU A 52 -9.47 11.70 -1.01
N LEU A 53 -8.42 12.47 -0.76
CA LEU A 53 -8.53 13.90 -0.49
C LEU A 53 -8.42 14.77 -1.74
N THR A 54 -7.60 14.37 -2.72
CA THR A 54 -7.35 15.18 -3.90
C THR A 54 -8.21 14.82 -5.09
N ALA A 55 -8.83 13.64 -5.08
CA ALA A 55 -9.69 13.18 -6.17
C ALA A 55 -11.06 12.79 -5.60
N PRO A 56 -11.86 13.77 -5.16
CA PRO A 56 -13.10 13.46 -4.43
C PRO A 56 -14.15 12.72 -5.25
N ARG A 57 -14.05 12.74 -6.57
CA ARG A 57 -15.00 12.01 -7.42
C ARG A 57 -14.55 10.59 -7.73
N MET A 58 -13.31 10.24 -7.38
CA MET A 58 -12.82 8.89 -7.63
C MET A 58 -13.44 7.94 -6.61
N GLU A 59 -14.00 6.84 -7.11
CA GLU A 59 -14.62 5.87 -6.23
C GLU A 59 -13.59 5.04 -5.47
N VAL A 60 -13.98 4.53 -4.31
CA VAL A 60 -13.08 3.73 -3.49
C VAL A 60 -12.52 2.54 -4.27
N GLN A 61 -13.35 1.90 -5.13
CA GLN A 61 -12.89 0.80 -5.96
C GLN A 61 -11.76 1.21 -6.90
N GLU A 62 -11.89 2.40 -7.49
CA GLU A 62 -10.87 2.92 -8.38
C GLU A 62 -9.58 3.21 -7.63
N ILE A 63 -9.70 3.79 -6.45
CA ILE A 63 -8.53 4.09 -5.62
C ILE A 63 -7.81 2.80 -5.24
N ALA A 64 -8.57 1.77 -4.87
CA ALA A 64 -7.98 0.48 -4.55
C ALA A 64 -7.18 -0.07 -5.73
N ALA A 65 -7.77 -0.04 -6.91
CA ALA A 65 -7.12 -0.55 -8.12
C ALA A 65 -5.85 0.27 -8.46
N GLN A 66 -5.94 1.58 -8.38
CA GLN A 66 -4.81 2.44 -8.73
C GLN A 66 -3.66 2.33 -7.74
N THR A 67 -3.94 1.94 -6.52
CA THR A 67 -2.89 1.80 -5.49
C THR A 67 -2.38 0.37 -5.36
N GLY A 68 -2.79 -0.52 -6.26
CA GLY A 68 -2.22 -1.86 -6.33
C GLY A 68 -2.97 -2.93 -5.57
N PHE A 69 -4.16 -2.64 -5.10
CA PHE A 69 -5.00 -3.65 -4.44
C PHE A 69 -5.88 -4.32 -5.48
N SER A 70 -5.81 -5.64 -5.55
CA SER A 70 -6.62 -6.41 -6.49
C SER A 70 -8.05 -6.63 -5.99
N ASP A 71 -8.27 -6.46 -4.69
CA ASP A 71 -9.55 -6.72 -4.04
C ASP A 71 -9.95 -5.52 -3.20
N PRO A 72 -11.06 -4.84 -3.53
CA PRO A 72 -11.51 -3.69 -2.74
C PRO A 72 -11.77 -4.02 -1.26
N SER A 73 -12.24 -5.24 -0.96
CA SER A 73 -12.45 -5.64 0.44
C SER A 73 -11.15 -5.67 1.22
N HIS A 74 -10.10 -6.18 0.59
CA HIS A 74 -8.76 -6.21 1.20
C HIS A 74 -8.25 -4.79 1.42
N PHE A 75 -8.47 -3.92 0.43
CA PHE A 75 -8.08 -2.52 0.55
C PHE A 75 -8.75 -1.85 1.74
N ILE A 76 -10.07 -2.01 1.86
CA ILE A 76 -10.84 -1.40 2.94
C ILE A 76 -10.34 -1.90 4.30
N ALA A 77 -10.11 -3.21 4.42
CA ALA A 77 -9.63 -3.79 5.67
C ALA A 77 -8.25 -3.25 6.04
N MET A 78 -7.34 -3.17 5.08
CA MET A 78 -5.99 -2.68 5.33
C MET A 78 -5.98 -1.19 5.63
N PHE A 79 -6.82 -0.43 4.94
CA PHE A 79 -6.94 1.01 5.19
C PHE A 79 -7.42 1.25 6.62
N ARG A 80 -8.46 0.53 7.03
CA ARG A 80 -8.99 0.67 8.38
C ARG A 80 -7.97 0.25 9.43
N LYS A 81 -7.22 -0.82 9.17
CA LYS A 81 -6.19 -1.27 10.09
C LYS A 81 -5.09 -0.23 10.28
N ASN A 82 -4.72 0.47 9.22
CA ASN A 82 -3.62 1.43 9.26
C ASN A 82 -4.04 2.82 9.71
N THR A 83 -5.29 3.21 9.49
CA THR A 83 -5.73 4.58 9.78
C THR A 83 -6.77 4.64 10.89
N GLY A 84 -7.37 3.50 11.24
CA GLY A 84 -8.47 3.46 12.19
C GLY A 84 -9.82 3.84 11.60
N ARG A 85 -9.88 4.14 10.31
CA ARG A 85 -11.11 4.56 9.64
C ARG A 85 -11.25 3.87 8.30
N THR A 86 -12.48 3.72 7.82
CA THR A 86 -12.71 3.25 6.46
C THR A 86 -12.32 4.36 5.48
N PRO A 87 -12.09 4.01 4.20
CA PRO A 87 -11.80 5.06 3.20
C PRO A 87 -12.88 6.12 3.10
N LEU A 88 -14.15 5.71 3.18
CA LEU A 88 -15.25 6.68 3.12
C LEU A 88 -15.26 7.60 4.34
N GLU A 89 -15.01 7.04 5.51
CA GLU A 89 -14.92 7.85 6.73
C GLU A 89 -13.76 8.82 6.65
N PHE A 90 -12.63 8.35 6.13
CA PHE A 90 -11.44 9.19 5.99
C PHE A 90 -11.72 10.37 5.06
N ARG A 91 -12.42 10.12 3.96
CA ARG A 91 -12.77 11.17 3.00
C ARG A 91 -13.62 12.27 3.64
N LYS A 92 -14.47 11.91 4.59
CA LYS A 92 -15.37 12.85 5.26
C LYS A 92 -14.69 13.69 6.33
N ILE A 93 -13.49 13.37 6.74
CA ILE A 93 -12.75 14.14 7.73
C ILE A 93 -12.51 15.56 7.26
N LYS A 94 -12.27 15.71 5.98
CA LYS A 94 -12.01 17.00 5.39
C LYS A 94 -13.32 17.79 5.18
#